data_68d5398d71158d365a020dc6f79572e6
#
_entry.id   68d5398d71158d365a020dc6f79572e6
#
_cell.length_a   1.000
_cell.length_b   1.000
_cell.length_c   1.000
_cell.angle_alpha   90.00
_cell.angle_beta   90.00
_cell.angle_gamma   90.00
#
_symmetry.space_group_name_H-M   'P 1'
#
loop_
_entity.id
_entity.type
_entity.pdbx_description
1 polymer ?
#
loop_
_entity_poly.entity_id
_entity_poly.type
_entity_poly.pdbx_seq_one_letter_code
_entity_poly.pdbx_strand_id
1 'polypeptide(L)'
;MEKPKSLIINSPFVCPAQHWVEGKAGLEIKPERRPASYEVIDSRNNTKRVETLDLVNTIRGRVDAWRAAGWPGITIVTRKLLEHWHDRTEGIRPYPFYFCQLEAIETLIWWVEGAEEFKQGIVIPGDGGPWERLCNKMATGSGKTTVMSMIITWQVLNALTYPKRNKDFSRAIFIVAPGLTVKERLQVLMPSEGSYYDEFNLCPSEAMRQKLNQAEVRIENWHTLMPAAEPKRS
;
A
#
# COMPACT_ATOMS: atom_id res chain seq x y z
N MET A 1 15.16 30.30 21.89
CA MET A 1 15.12 29.23 20.87
C MET A 1 14.24 29.69 19.70
N GLU A 2 14.81 29.87 18.53
CA GLU A 2 13.99 30.11 17.32
C GLU A 2 13.15 28.91 17.05
N LYS A 3 11.82 29.12 16.89
CA LYS A 3 10.93 28.05 16.42
C LYS A 3 11.33 27.69 14.99
N PRO A 4 11.39 26.39 14.62
CA PRO A 4 11.68 26.01 13.25
C PRO A 4 10.68 26.67 12.30
N LYS A 5 11.16 27.26 11.21
CA LYS A 5 10.34 27.97 10.20
C LYS A 5 9.27 27.06 9.56
N SER A 6 9.49 25.75 9.57
CA SER A 6 8.51 24.74 9.12
C SER A 6 8.78 23.43 9.85
N LEU A 7 7.72 22.74 10.26
CA LEU A 7 7.78 21.37 10.77
C LEU A 7 7.83 20.34 9.63
N ILE A 8 7.49 20.75 8.40
CA ILE A 8 7.56 19.89 7.21
C ILE A 8 8.96 20.01 6.63
N ILE A 9 9.75 18.95 6.74
CA ILE A 9 11.16 18.89 6.33
C ILE A 9 11.44 17.96 5.15
N ASN A 10 10.44 17.17 4.71
CA ASN A 10 10.54 16.30 3.54
C ASN A 10 9.42 16.59 2.55
N SER A 11 9.71 16.40 1.26
CA SER A 11 8.67 16.34 0.24
C SER A 11 7.87 15.03 0.38
N PRO A 12 6.54 15.04 0.23
CA PRO A 12 5.74 13.83 0.29
C PRO A 12 5.93 12.89 -0.93
N PHE A 13 6.58 13.38 -1.98
CA PHE A 13 6.71 12.69 -3.26
C PHE A 13 8.02 11.90 -3.42
N VAL A 14 8.98 12.09 -2.52
CA VAL A 14 10.27 11.39 -2.54
C VAL A 14 10.52 10.67 -1.24
N CYS A 15 11.44 9.70 -1.26
CA CYS A 15 11.85 9.00 -0.05
C CYS A 15 12.31 10.02 1.00
N PRO A 16 11.78 10.00 2.24
CA PRO A 16 12.24 10.91 3.29
C PRO A 16 13.74 10.74 3.56
N ALA A 17 14.48 11.84 3.54
CA ALA A 17 15.92 11.85 3.77
C ALA A 17 16.29 12.27 5.19
N GLN A 18 15.32 12.71 5.99
CA GLN A 18 15.57 13.24 7.32
C GLN A 18 14.33 13.10 8.21
N HIS A 19 14.54 13.19 9.53
CA HIS A 19 13.45 13.16 10.50
C HIS A 19 13.77 13.96 11.77
N TRP A 20 12.70 14.35 12.49
CA TRP A 20 12.81 15.00 13.78
C TRP A 20 13.10 13.99 14.90
N VAL A 21 13.98 14.37 15.81
CA VAL A 21 14.25 13.67 17.08
C VAL A 21 14.23 14.65 18.25
N GLU A 22 13.91 14.17 19.43
CA GLU A 22 14.06 14.94 20.66
C GLU A 22 15.52 14.95 21.06
N GLY A 23 16.14 16.13 21.02
CA GLY A 23 17.50 16.39 21.50
C GLY A 23 17.50 17.08 22.87
N LYS A 24 18.67 17.30 23.45
CA LYS A 24 18.84 17.96 24.77
C LYS A 24 18.31 19.39 24.81
N ALA A 25 18.35 20.10 23.69
CA ALA A 25 17.94 21.50 23.57
C ALA A 25 16.59 21.69 22.84
N GLY A 26 15.89 20.62 22.52
CA GLY A 26 14.62 20.64 21.78
C GLY A 26 14.64 19.70 20.57
N LEU A 27 13.84 20.01 19.54
CA LEU A 27 13.78 19.20 18.33
C LEU A 27 15.01 19.40 17.46
N GLU A 28 15.65 18.31 17.07
CA GLU A 28 16.80 18.24 16.17
C GLU A 28 16.48 17.43 14.92
N ILE A 29 17.12 17.75 13.79
CA ILE A 29 16.96 17.00 12.54
C ILE A 29 18.07 15.97 12.42
N LYS A 30 17.73 14.69 12.26
CA LYS A 30 18.66 13.66 11.83
C LYS A 30 18.62 13.49 10.31
N PRO A 31 19.80 13.47 9.62
CA PRO A 31 19.91 13.36 8.17
C PRO A 31 19.80 11.90 7.69
N GLU A 32 18.73 11.21 8.10
CA GLU A 32 18.43 9.84 7.71
C GLU A 32 16.92 9.61 7.72
N ARG A 33 16.45 8.63 6.98
CA ARG A 33 15.04 8.21 7.04
C ARG A 33 14.74 7.62 8.42
N ARG A 34 13.64 8.06 9.04
CA ARG A 34 13.18 7.48 10.31
C ARG A 34 12.92 5.97 10.15
N PRO A 35 13.56 5.12 10.98
CA PRO A 35 13.26 3.70 11.00
C PRO A 35 11.78 3.44 11.33
N ALA A 36 11.21 2.40 10.75
CA ALA A 36 9.89 1.93 11.15
C ALA A 36 9.96 1.46 12.60
N SER A 37 9.14 2.04 13.44
CA SER A 37 9.09 1.78 14.88
C SER A 37 7.72 2.15 15.43
N TYR A 38 7.44 1.70 16.64
CA TYR A 38 6.28 2.14 17.42
C TYR A 38 6.68 2.47 18.85
N GLU A 39 5.91 3.33 19.48
CA GLU A 39 6.10 3.67 20.89
C GLU A 39 5.19 2.80 21.76
N VAL A 40 5.79 2.14 22.73
CA VAL A 40 5.06 1.44 23.80
C VAL A 40 5.05 2.36 25.01
N ILE A 41 3.87 2.67 25.49
CA ILE A 41 3.67 3.43 26.72
C ILE A 41 3.27 2.44 27.82
N ASP A 42 4.14 2.25 28.80
CA ASP A 42 3.78 1.48 29.99
C ASP A 42 2.86 2.35 30.88
N SER A 43 1.60 1.96 30.94
CA SER A 43 0.56 2.67 31.70
C SER A 43 0.79 2.69 33.22
N ARG A 44 1.70 1.82 33.75
CA ARG A 44 1.97 1.74 35.19
C ARG A 44 2.93 2.79 35.67
N ASN A 45 3.94 3.10 34.86
CA ASN A 45 5.03 4.04 35.23
C ASN A 45 5.23 5.17 34.22
N ASN A 46 4.34 5.30 33.23
CA ASN A 46 4.36 6.30 32.17
C ASN A 46 5.71 6.38 31.42
N THR A 47 6.44 5.25 31.37
CA THR A 47 7.68 5.16 30.59
C THR A 47 7.38 4.88 29.14
N LYS A 48 8.06 5.62 28.25
CA LYS A 48 8.01 5.39 26.80
C LYS A 48 9.18 4.54 26.38
N ARG A 49 8.91 3.48 25.62
CA ARG A 49 9.91 2.65 24.95
C ARG A 49 9.64 2.66 23.45
N VAL A 50 10.67 2.89 22.65
CA VAL A 50 10.59 2.79 21.20
C VAL A 50 11.06 1.39 20.80
N GLU A 51 10.21 0.67 20.08
CA GLU A 51 10.54 -0.64 19.51
C GLU A 51 10.65 -0.53 18.00
N THR A 52 11.78 -0.94 17.44
CA THR A 52 12.01 -0.99 16.00
C THR A 52 11.29 -2.17 15.37
N LEU A 53 10.79 -1.95 14.15
CA LEU A 53 10.18 -3.00 13.32
C LEU A 53 11.23 -3.51 12.34
N ASP A 54 12.16 -4.35 12.83
CA ASP A 54 13.35 -4.74 12.08
C ASP A 54 13.02 -5.46 10.76
N LEU A 55 12.00 -6.32 10.76
CA LEU A 55 11.53 -6.96 9.52
C LEU A 55 11.05 -5.91 8.49
N VAL A 56 10.29 -4.90 8.92
CA VAL A 56 9.81 -3.84 8.04
C VAL A 56 10.98 -3.01 7.50
N ASN A 57 11.97 -2.70 8.34
CA ASN A 57 13.15 -1.96 7.92
C ASN A 57 14.01 -2.77 6.94
N THR A 58 14.13 -4.07 7.15
CA THR A 58 14.81 -4.98 6.23
C THR A 58 14.08 -5.05 4.89
N ILE A 59 12.76 -5.22 4.89
CA ILE A 59 11.93 -5.22 3.67
C ILE A 59 12.08 -3.92 2.89
N ARG A 60 12.05 -2.76 3.56
CA ARG A 60 12.28 -1.46 2.92
C ARG A 60 13.61 -1.43 2.17
N GLY A 61 14.70 -1.86 2.79
CA GLY A 61 16.00 -1.93 2.14
C GLY A 61 16.03 -2.89 0.94
N ARG A 62 15.33 -4.02 1.01
CA ARG A 62 15.20 -4.97 -0.10
C ARG A 62 14.38 -4.41 -1.25
N VAL A 63 13.27 -3.75 -0.97
CA VAL A 63 12.43 -3.09 -1.98
C VAL A 63 13.18 -1.94 -2.65
N ASP A 64 13.93 -1.14 -1.89
CA ASP A 64 14.78 -0.07 -2.44
C ASP A 64 15.86 -0.60 -3.39
N ALA A 65 16.54 -1.70 -3.02
CA ALA A 65 17.52 -2.37 -3.87
C ALA A 65 16.88 -2.96 -5.13
N TRP A 66 15.72 -3.61 -5.00
CA TRP A 66 14.96 -4.16 -6.11
C TRP A 66 14.46 -3.08 -7.08
N ARG A 67 13.99 -1.94 -6.56
CA ARG A 67 13.61 -0.77 -7.37
C ARG A 67 14.82 -0.22 -8.13
N ALA A 68 15.95 -0.05 -7.45
CA ALA A 68 17.20 0.43 -8.07
C ALA A 68 17.71 -0.50 -9.17
N ALA A 69 17.45 -1.81 -9.06
CA ALA A 69 17.77 -2.82 -10.08
C ALA A 69 16.76 -2.85 -11.25
N GLY A 70 15.75 -1.96 -11.27
CA GLY A 70 14.75 -1.88 -12.34
C GLY A 70 13.66 -2.97 -12.23
N TRP A 71 13.29 -3.34 -11.03
CA TRP A 71 12.19 -4.27 -10.71
C TRP A 71 12.32 -5.66 -11.37
N PRO A 72 13.41 -6.41 -11.15
CA PRO A 72 13.57 -7.73 -11.75
C PRO A 72 12.49 -8.72 -11.26
N GLY A 73 12.02 -9.58 -12.16
CA GLY A 73 11.04 -10.64 -11.91
C GLY A 73 9.58 -10.28 -12.22
N ILE A 74 9.25 -9.00 -12.41
CA ILE A 74 7.88 -8.57 -12.69
C ILE A 74 7.43 -8.86 -14.12
N THR A 75 6.09 -8.92 -14.30
CA THR A 75 5.48 -9.02 -15.63
C THR A 75 5.65 -7.73 -16.45
N ILE A 76 5.42 -7.81 -17.77
CA ILE A 76 5.40 -6.62 -18.65
C ILE A 76 4.26 -5.67 -18.26
N VAL A 77 3.10 -6.21 -17.82
CA VAL A 77 1.97 -5.39 -17.35
C VAL A 77 2.37 -4.60 -16.11
N THR A 78 2.94 -5.28 -15.13
CA THR A 78 3.38 -4.65 -13.88
C THR A 78 4.45 -3.59 -14.13
N ARG A 79 5.40 -3.85 -15.04
CA ARG A 79 6.42 -2.87 -15.45
C ARG A 79 5.78 -1.59 -16.01
N LYS A 80 4.84 -1.72 -16.95
CA LYS A 80 4.12 -0.57 -17.52
C LYS A 80 3.37 0.23 -16.44
N LEU A 81 2.76 -0.46 -15.47
CA LEU A 81 2.08 0.19 -14.36
C LEU A 81 3.06 0.95 -13.46
N LEU A 82 4.17 0.34 -13.06
CA LEU A 82 5.16 0.98 -12.21
C LEU A 82 5.81 2.19 -12.91
N GLU A 83 6.24 2.03 -14.16
CA GLU A 83 6.77 3.14 -14.96
C GLU A 83 5.78 4.30 -15.04
N HIS A 84 4.51 4.01 -15.31
CA HIS A 84 3.45 5.02 -15.36
C HIS A 84 3.19 5.67 -14.00
N TRP A 85 3.17 4.91 -12.91
CA TRP A 85 2.91 5.47 -11.58
C TRP A 85 4.08 6.30 -11.05
N HIS A 86 5.30 5.98 -11.45
CA HIS A 86 6.49 6.79 -11.15
C HIS A 86 6.65 8.02 -12.04
N ASP A 87 5.93 8.07 -13.17
CA ASP A 87 6.01 9.20 -14.10
C ASP A 87 5.44 10.46 -13.45
N ARG A 88 6.28 11.51 -13.42
CA ARG A 88 5.98 12.82 -12.83
C ARG A 88 5.84 13.91 -13.88
N THR A 89 5.72 13.52 -15.15
CA THR A 89 5.52 14.50 -16.24
C THR A 89 4.26 15.30 -15.98
N GLU A 90 4.39 16.61 -16.09
CA GLU A 90 3.27 17.54 -15.90
C GLU A 90 2.12 17.21 -16.85
N GLY A 91 0.89 17.21 -16.32
CA GLY A 91 -0.32 16.91 -17.08
C GLY A 91 -0.72 15.44 -17.15
N ILE A 92 0.14 14.49 -16.74
CA ILE A 92 -0.25 13.06 -16.69
C ILE A 92 -1.35 12.84 -15.66
N ARG A 93 -1.25 13.48 -14.49
CA ARG A 93 -2.27 13.45 -13.43
C ARG A 93 -2.28 14.75 -12.65
N PRO A 94 -3.35 15.05 -11.89
CA PRO A 94 -3.44 16.28 -11.09
C PRO A 94 -2.29 16.45 -10.09
N TYR A 95 -1.88 15.35 -9.47
CA TYR A 95 -0.76 15.30 -8.52
C TYR A 95 0.01 13.99 -8.66
N PRO A 96 1.35 13.99 -8.53
CA PRO A 96 2.13 12.76 -8.43
C PRO A 96 1.67 11.91 -7.24
N PHE A 97 1.87 10.61 -7.32
CA PHE A 97 1.63 9.75 -6.17
C PHE A 97 2.63 10.03 -5.05
N TYR A 98 2.16 9.97 -3.80
CA TYR A 98 3.03 10.09 -2.64
C TYR A 98 4.02 8.92 -2.59
N PHE A 99 5.21 9.19 -2.08
CA PHE A 99 6.22 8.14 -1.92
C PHE A 99 5.68 6.94 -1.11
N CYS A 100 4.92 7.19 -0.04
CA CYS A 100 4.34 6.11 0.77
C CYS A 100 3.30 5.27 0.02
N GLN A 101 2.63 5.80 -0.99
CA GLN A 101 1.71 5.05 -1.85
C GLN A 101 2.48 4.13 -2.79
N LEU A 102 3.52 4.67 -3.44
CA LEU A 102 4.40 3.90 -4.32
C LEU A 102 5.14 2.81 -3.54
N GLU A 103 5.71 3.13 -2.38
CA GLU A 103 6.37 2.14 -1.53
C GLU A 103 5.43 1.03 -1.08
N ALA A 104 4.18 1.36 -0.76
CA ALA A 104 3.18 0.39 -0.33
C ALA A 104 2.84 -0.60 -1.44
N ILE A 105 2.54 -0.12 -2.65
CA ILE A 105 2.22 -1.00 -3.78
C ILE A 105 3.45 -1.77 -4.27
N GLU A 106 4.63 -1.14 -4.32
CA GLU A 106 5.87 -1.81 -4.70
C GLU A 106 6.25 -2.92 -3.73
N THR A 107 6.03 -2.75 -2.43
CA THR A 107 6.28 -3.79 -1.44
C THR A 107 5.41 -5.04 -1.69
N LEU A 108 4.14 -4.86 -2.04
CA LEU A 108 3.25 -5.97 -2.39
C LEU A 108 3.67 -6.64 -3.69
N ILE A 109 3.99 -5.85 -4.73
CA ILE A 109 4.47 -6.36 -6.01
C ILE A 109 5.79 -7.11 -5.83
N TRP A 110 6.73 -6.55 -5.06
CA TRP A 110 8.00 -7.19 -4.74
C TRP A 110 7.78 -8.55 -4.06
N TRP A 111 6.84 -8.64 -3.12
CA TRP A 111 6.54 -9.90 -2.43
C TRP A 111 5.99 -10.95 -3.39
N VAL A 112 5.07 -10.59 -4.27
CA VAL A 112 4.40 -11.52 -5.19
C VAL A 112 5.25 -11.84 -6.41
N GLU A 113 5.82 -10.83 -7.08
CA GLU A 113 6.47 -10.98 -8.37
C GLU A 113 8.00 -10.84 -8.32
N GLY A 114 8.55 -10.15 -7.33
CA GLY A 114 9.98 -9.85 -7.26
C GLY A 114 10.85 -11.10 -7.35
N ALA A 115 12.02 -10.98 -8.00
CA ALA A 115 12.96 -12.08 -8.13
C ALA A 115 13.42 -12.59 -6.77
N GLU A 116 13.52 -13.91 -6.61
CA GLU A 116 13.78 -14.59 -5.34
C GLU A 116 15.07 -14.13 -4.65
N GLU A 117 16.09 -13.74 -5.41
CA GLU A 117 17.35 -13.21 -4.88
C GLU A 117 17.17 -11.99 -3.97
N PHE A 118 16.13 -11.16 -4.23
CA PHE A 118 15.80 -10.00 -3.41
C PHE A 118 15.00 -10.35 -2.16
N LYS A 119 14.45 -11.56 -2.08
CA LYS A 119 13.62 -12.05 -0.95
C LYS A 119 14.37 -12.99 -0.02
N GLN A 120 15.59 -13.37 -0.33
CA GLN A 120 16.38 -14.31 0.45
C GLN A 120 16.50 -13.89 1.93
N GLY A 121 16.19 -14.82 2.83
CA GLY A 121 16.23 -14.60 4.28
C GLY A 121 15.06 -13.80 4.85
N ILE A 122 14.09 -13.39 4.03
CA ILE A 122 12.87 -12.74 4.51
C ILE A 122 11.81 -13.80 4.80
N VAL A 123 11.34 -13.80 6.05
CA VAL A 123 10.22 -14.64 6.49
C VAL A 123 9.15 -13.71 7.04
N ILE A 124 7.99 -13.68 6.38
CA ILE A 124 6.82 -12.96 6.92
C ILE A 124 6.06 -13.94 7.82
N PRO A 125 5.93 -13.64 9.12
CA PRO A 125 5.20 -14.51 10.04
C PRO A 125 3.74 -14.64 9.61
N GLY A 126 3.25 -15.88 9.49
CA GLY A 126 1.83 -16.15 9.32
C GLY A 126 1.06 -15.95 10.63
N ASP A 127 -0.24 -15.78 10.54
CA ASP A 127 -1.15 -15.69 11.70
C ASP A 127 -1.68 -17.06 12.17
N GLY A 128 -1.12 -18.16 11.63
CA GLY A 128 -1.53 -19.53 11.93
C GLY A 128 -2.79 -20.00 11.20
N GLY A 129 -3.43 -19.14 10.39
CA GLY A 129 -4.57 -19.52 9.56
C GLY A 129 -4.15 -20.15 8.22
N PRO A 130 -5.11 -20.72 7.46
CA PRO A 130 -4.84 -21.41 6.19
C PRO A 130 -4.57 -20.44 5.02
N TRP A 131 -4.69 -19.14 5.22
CA TRP A 131 -4.57 -18.11 4.20
C TRP A 131 -3.33 -17.27 4.42
N GLU A 132 -2.63 -16.95 3.34
CA GLU A 132 -1.59 -15.94 3.37
C GLU A 132 -2.22 -14.55 3.56
N ARG A 133 -1.78 -13.83 4.60
CA ARG A 133 -2.27 -12.49 4.93
C ARG A 133 -1.10 -11.53 5.04
N LEU A 134 -1.23 -10.41 4.34
CA LEU A 134 -0.26 -9.31 4.38
C LEU A 134 -0.92 -8.08 5.00
N CYS A 135 -0.21 -7.40 5.90
CA CYS A 135 -0.68 -6.16 6.51
C CYS A 135 0.11 -4.97 5.98
N ASN A 136 -0.58 -4.10 5.24
CA ASN A 136 -0.01 -2.84 4.74
C ASN A 136 -0.49 -1.69 5.64
N LYS A 137 0.32 -1.33 6.65
CA LYS A 137 -0.02 -0.29 7.63
C LYS A 137 0.39 1.09 7.10
N MET A 138 -0.59 1.92 6.81
CA MET A 138 -0.41 3.29 6.34
C MET A 138 -1.07 4.29 7.28
N ALA A 139 -0.48 5.48 7.42
CA ALA A 139 -1.03 6.56 8.24
C ALA A 139 -2.40 7.05 7.72
N THR A 140 -3.18 7.68 8.59
CA THR A 140 -4.41 8.38 8.18
C THR A 140 -4.05 9.53 7.23
N GLY A 141 -4.85 9.74 6.18
CA GLY A 141 -4.60 10.79 5.18
C GLY A 141 -3.52 10.48 4.13
N SER A 142 -2.86 9.30 4.19
CA SER A 142 -1.81 8.93 3.23
C SER A 142 -2.32 8.36 1.90
N GLY A 143 -3.63 8.33 1.68
CA GLY A 143 -4.23 7.82 0.45
C GLY A 143 -4.33 6.30 0.37
N LYS A 144 -4.73 5.63 1.47
CA LYS A 144 -4.97 4.18 1.49
C LYS A 144 -5.87 3.69 0.35
N THR A 145 -6.93 4.45 0.05
CA THR A 145 -7.88 4.13 -1.03
C THR A 145 -7.20 4.16 -2.40
N THR A 146 -6.28 5.09 -2.62
CA THR A 146 -5.46 5.15 -3.84
C THR A 146 -4.58 3.90 -3.97
N VAL A 147 -3.96 3.45 -2.88
CA VAL A 147 -3.18 2.19 -2.91
C VAL A 147 -4.08 0.99 -3.18
N MET A 148 -5.29 0.95 -2.61
CA MET A 148 -6.26 -0.13 -2.92
C MET A 148 -6.64 -0.14 -4.41
N SER A 149 -6.86 1.01 -5.03
CA SER A 149 -7.13 1.08 -6.48
C SER A 149 -5.92 0.66 -7.33
N MET A 150 -4.69 0.98 -6.89
CA MET A 150 -3.46 0.48 -7.53
C MET A 150 -3.36 -1.06 -7.42
N ILE A 151 -3.68 -1.63 -6.26
CA ILE A 151 -3.71 -3.11 -6.06
C ILE A 151 -4.72 -3.75 -6.99
N ILE A 152 -5.94 -3.20 -7.08
CA ILE A 152 -6.99 -3.70 -7.98
C ILE A 152 -6.50 -3.65 -9.43
N THR A 153 -5.97 -2.51 -9.86
CA THR A 153 -5.44 -2.32 -11.21
C THR A 153 -4.35 -3.35 -11.54
N TRP A 154 -3.38 -3.51 -10.66
CA TRP A 154 -2.29 -4.46 -10.81
C TRP A 154 -2.79 -5.90 -10.88
N GLN A 155 -3.61 -6.33 -9.93
CA GLN A 155 -4.13 -7.70 -9.84
C GLN A 155 -4.99 -8.06 -11.06
N VAL A 156 -5.95 -7.22 -11.40
CA VAL A 156 -6.92 -7.48 -12.47
C VAL A 156 -6.24 -7.50 -13.84
N LEU A 157 -5.41 -6.50 -14.16
CA LEU A 157 -4.76 -6.42 -15.46
C LEU A 157 -3.79 -7.59 -15.68
N ASN A 158 -3.09 -8.02 -14.64
CA ASN A 158 -2.23 -9.20 -14.71
C ASN A 158 -3.05 -10.49 -14.84
N ALA A 159 -4.10 -10.68 -14.04
CA ALA A 159 -4.96 -11.87 -14.14
C ALA A 159 -5.56 -12.04 -15.54
N LEU A 160 -6.03 -10.95 -16.15
CA LEU A 160 -6.61 -10.95 -17.49
C LEU A 160 -5.56 -11.14 -18.61
N THR A 161 -4.31 -10.80 -18.34
CA THR A 161 -3.22 -10.95 -19.32
C THR A 161 -2.50 -12.28 -19.19
N TYR A 162 -2.39 -12.80 -17.97
CA TYR A 162 -1.68 -14.04 -17.65
C TYR A 162 -2.58 -15.04 -16.91
N PRO A 163 -3.63 -15.59 -17.56
CA PRO A 163 -4.62 -16.43 -16.91
C PRO A 163 -4.06 -17.72 -16.30
N LYS A 164 -2.87 -18.16 -16.74
CA LYS A 164 -2.14 -19.30 -16.16
C LYS A 164 -1.47 -18.98 -14.82
N ARG A 165 -1.32 -17.70 -14.46
CA ARG A 165 -0.76 -17.24 -13.19
C ARG A 165 -1.85 -16.94 -12.14
N ASN A 166 -2.86 -17.80 -12.07
CA ASN A 166 -4.03 -17.64 -11.18
C ASN A 166 -3.71 -17.84 -9.69
N LYS A 167 -2.50 -18.28 -9.34
CA LYS A 167 -2.01 -18.30 -7.96
C LYS A 167 -1.49 -16.94 -7.51
N ASP A 168 -1.01 -16.13 -8.44
CA ASP A 168 -0.39 -14.84 -8.17
C ASP A 168 -1.38 -13.69 -8.36
N PHE A 169 -2.32 -13.83 -9.29
CA PHE A 169 -3.21 -12.74 -9.71
C PHE A 169 -4.67 -13.16 -9.73
N SER A 170 -5.55 -12.22 -9.35
CA SER A 170 -7.00 -12.39 -9.36
C SER A 170 -7.69 -11.21 -10.04
N ARG A 171 -8.74 -11.49 -10.82
CA ARG A 171 -9.68 -10.46 -11.28
C ARG A 171 -10.88 -10.30 -10.34
N ALA A 172 -11.07 -11.25 -9.43
CA ALA A 172 -12.12 -11.22 -8.42
C ALA A 172 -11.56 -10.60 -7.14
N ILE A 173 -12.11 -9.47 -6.74
CA ILE A 173 -11.68 -8.68 -5.59
C ILE A 173 -12.83 -8.58 -4.60
N PHE A 174 -12.58 -8.98 -3.36
CA PHE A 174 -13.54 -8.88 -2.28
C PHE A 174 -13.05 -7.91 -1.22
N ILE A 175 -13.82 -6.85 -0.99
CA ILE A 175 -13.49 -5.79 -0.03
C ILE A 175 -14.47 -5.86 1.13
N VAL A 176 -13.96 -5.98 2.35
CA VAL A 176 -14.76 -6.01 3.57
C VAL A 176 -14.61 -4.69 4.32
N ALA A 177 -15.69 -3.95 4.44
CA ALA A 177 -15.73 -2.67 5.15
C ALA A 177 -16.17 -2.87 6.60
N PRO A 178 -15.60 -2.11 7.57
CA PRO A 178 -15.95 -2.23 8.98
C PRO A 178 -17.31 -1.58 9.34
N GLY A 179 -17.94 -0.85 8.42
CA GLY A 179 -19.22 -0.18 8.64
C GLY A 179 -19.82 0.35 7.35
N LEU A 180 -21.11 0.74 7.38
CA LEU A 180 -21.84 1.20 6.19
C LEU A 180 -21.23 2.46 5.57
N THR A 181 -20.90 3.46 6.36
CA THR A 181 -20.27 4.70 5.88
C THR A 181 -18.93 4.43 5.16
N VAL A 182 -18.15 3.44 5.65
CA VAL A 182 -16.90 3.05 5.00
C VAL A 182 -17.20 2.29 3.71
N LYS A 183 -18.20 1.39 3.72
CA LYS A 183 -18.66 0.69 2.51
C LYS A 183 -19.06 1.68 1.41
N GLU A 184 -19.85 2.70 1.72
CA GLU A 184 -20.28 3.73 0.77
C GLU A 184 -19.08 4.48 0.18
N ARG A 185 -18.12 4.89 1.03
CA ARG A 185 -16.90 5.58 0.57
C ARG A 185 -16.00 4.72 -0.31
N LEU A 186 -16.02 3.41 -0.11
CA LEU A 186 -15.22 2.47 -0.92
C LEU A 186 -15.84 2.16 -2.28
N GLN A 187 -17.08 2.61 -2.59
CA GLN A 187 -17.69 2.43 -3.92
C GLN A 187 -16.83 3.04 -5.04
N VAL A 188 -16.03 4.06 -4.76
CA VAL A 188 -15.06 4.64 -5.70
C VAL A 188 -14.03 3.61 -6.23
N LEU A 189 -13.92 2.45 -5.58
CA LEU A 189 -13.05 1.34 -6.01
C LEU A 189 -13.69 0.42 -7.05
N MET A 190 -14.95 0.66 -7.43
CA MET A 190 -15.61 -0.08 -8.51
C MET A 190 -15.10 0.45 -9.86
N PRO A 191 -14.37 -0.35 -10.65
CA PRO A 191 -13.82 0.13 -11.93
C PRO A 191 -14.88 0.54 -12.95
N SER A 192 -16.07 -0.08 -12.89
CA SER A 192 -17.20 0.22 -13.76
C SER A 192 -17.86 1.58 -13.51
N GLU A 193 -17.73 2.12 -12.27
CA GLU A 193 -18.28 3.42 -11.89
C GLU A 193 -17.28 4.57 -12.07
N GLY A 194 -16.12 4.28 -12.41
CA GLY A 194 -15.07 4.83 -13.19
C GLY A 194 -14.33 6.08 -12.84
N SER A 195 -14.85 7.04 -12.15
CA SER A 195 -14.17 8.35 -12.04
C SER A 195 -12.83 8.32 -11.29
N TYR A 196 -12.68 7.46 -10.27
CA TYR A 196 -11.47 7.42 -9.43
C TYR A 196 -10.23 6.93 -10.19
N TYR A 197 -10.41 5.90 -11.05
CA TYR A 197 -9.31 5.37 -11.88
C TYR A 197 -8.89 6.35 -12.98
N ASP A 198 -9.82 7.16 -13.46
CA ASP A 198 -9.60 8.17 -14.47
C ASP A 198 -9.02 9.44 -13.86
N GLU A 199 -9.54 9.89 -12.70
CA GLU A 199 -9.04 11.05 -11.95
C GLU A 199 -7.55 10.90 -11.59
N PHE A 200 -7.15 9.73 -11.09
CA PHE A 200 -5.76 9.45 -10.74
C PHE A 200 -4.93 8.90 -11.91
N ASN A 201 -5.56 8.74 -13.09
CA ASN A 201 -4.91 8.16 -14.27
C ASN A 201 -4.10 6.91 -13.93
N LEU A 202 -4.79 5.88 -13.39
CA LEU A 202 -4.15 4.67 -12.88
C LEU A 202 -3.68 3.72 -13.98
N CYS A 203 -4.25 3.80 -15.18
CA CYS A 203 -3.91 2.96 -16.31
C CYS A 203 -3.07 3.72 -17.33
N PRO A 204 -1.95 3.16 -17.82
CA PRO A 204 -1.06 3.83 -18.78
C PRO A 204 -1.66 3.94 -20.19
N SER A 205 -2.80 3.31 -20.47
CA SER A 205 -3.49 3.41 -21.75
C SER A 205 -4.98 3.14 -21.62
N GLU A 206 -5.75 3.70 -22.55
CA GLU A 206 -7.20 3.49 -22.64
C GLU A 206 -7.55 1.99 -22.78
N ALA A 207 -6.78 1.23 -23.55
CA ALA A 207 -6.98 -0.21 -23.69
C ALA A 207 -6.85 -0.96 -22.34
N MET A 208 -5.90 -0.57 -21.49
CA MET A 208 -5.75 -1.14 -20.14
C MET A 208 -6.89 -0.67 -19.24
N ARG A 209 -7.33 0.58 -19.38
CA ARG A 209 -8.48 1.12 -18.62
C ARG A 209 -9.77 0.37 -18.95
N GLN A 210 -10.07 0.14 -20.24
CA GLN A 210 -11.22 -0.64 -20.66
C GLN A 210 -11.14 -2.10 -20.19
N LYS A 211 -9.94 -2.69 -20.24
CA LYS A 211 -9.71 -4.04 -19.75
C LYS A 211 -10.00 -4.15 -18.24
N LEU A 212 -9.69 -3.12 -17.47
CA LEU A 212 -9.94 -3.08 -16.03
C LEU A 212 -11.45 -3.18 -15.68
N ASN A 213 -12.34 -2.75 -16.57
CA ASN A 213 -13.80 -2.90 -16.38
C ASN A 213 -14.29 -4.36 -16.31
N GLN A 214 -13.44 -5.33 -16.66
CA GLN A 214 -13.72 -6.75 -16.50
C GLN A 214 -13.42 -7.27 -15.07
N ALA A 215 -13.05 -6.39 -14.15
CA ALA A 215 -12.87 -6.72 -12.74
C ALA A 215 -14.20 -7.14 -12.10
N GLU A 216 -14.14 -8.18 -11.29
CA GLU A 216 -15.24 -8.63 -10.46
C GLU A 216 -15.02 -8.13 -9.03
N VAL A 217 -15.43 -6.87 -8.76
CA VAL A 217 -15.23 -6.24 -7.44
C VAL A 217 -16.52 -6.32 -6.64
N ARG A 218 -16.43 -6.84 -5.42
CA ARG A 218 -17.53 -6.88 -4.46
C ARG A 218 -17.14 -6.20 -3.17
N ILE A 219 -17.96 -5.26 -2.70
CA ILE A 219 -17.73 -4.51 -1.46
C ILE A 219 -18.86 -4.82 -0.50
N GLU A 220 -18.54 -5.42 0.64
CA GLU A 220 -19.51 -5.80 1.67
C GLU A 220 -19.14 -5.25 3.04
N ASN A 221 -20.17 -5.06 3.86
CA ASN A 221 -19.98 -4.79 5.27
C ASN A 221 -19.71 -6.13 6.01
N TRP A 222 -18.76 -6.14 6.94
CA TRP A 222 -18.41 -7.33 7.70
C TRP A 222 -19.62 -7.98 8.43
N HIS A 223 -20.60 -7.17 8.87
CA HIS A 223 -21.82 -7.67 9.51
C HIS A 223 -22.64 -8.59 8.59
N THR A 224 -22.61 -8.38 7.28
CA THR A 224 -23.35 -9.23 6.32
C THR A 224 -22.71 -10.60 6.15
N LEU A 225 -21.49 -10.78 6.65
CA LEU A 225 -20.75 -12.04 6.58
C LEU A 225 -20.90 -12.87 7.85
N MET A 226 -21.52 -12.32 8.89
CA MET A 226 -21.81 -13.07 10.11
C MET A 226 -22.95 -14.09 9.87
N PRO A 227 -22.83 -15.31 10.41
CA PRO A 227 -23.95 -16.23 10.43
C PRO A 227 -25.17 -15.56 11.09
N ALA A 228 -26.34 -15.73 10.53
CA ALA A 228 -27.58 -15.29 11.17
C ALA A 228 -27.63 -15.93 12.57
N ALA A 229 -27.89 -15.10 13.61
CA ALA A 229 -28.08 -15.64 14.94
C ALA A 229 -29.21 -16.65 14.90
N GLU A 230 -28.96 -17.88 15.43
CA GLU A 230 -30.01 -18.88 15.55
C GLU A 230 -31.18 -18.25 16.30
N PRO A 231 -32.45 -18.41 15.81
CA PRO A 231 -33.60 -17.93 16.55
C PRO A 231 -33.61 -18.63 17.89
N LYS A 232 -33.63 -17.86 18.98
CA LYS A 232 -33.81 -18.43 20.33
C LYS A 232 -35.11 -19.23 20.29
N ARG A 233 -35.03 -20.55 20.41
CA ARG A 233 -36.19 -21.41 20.64
C ARG A 233 -36.79 -20.96 21.99
N SER A 234 -37.98 -20.36 21.95
CA SER A 234 -38.83 -20.08 23.09
C SER A 234 -39.40 -21.37 23.66
#